data_a3da9a8f70e1b91b25d6828afbe658e4
#
_entry.id   a3da9a8f70e1b91b25d6828afbe658e4
#
_cell.length_a   1.000
_cell.length_b   1.000
_cell.length_c   1.000
_cell.angle_alpha   90.00
_cell.angle_beta   90.00
_cell.angle_gamma   90.00
#
_symmetry.space_group_name_H-M   'P 1'
#
loop_
_entity.id
_entity.type
_entity.pdbx_description
1 polymer ?
#
loop_
_entity_poly.entity_id
_entity_poly.type
_entity_poly.pdbx_seq_one_letter_code
_entity_poly.pdbx_strand_id
1 'polypeptide(L)'
;IDTRALVRHIRDKGAMRAVISTVDLDEKSLLEKVKNSPEMKNRELASAVTVEKNYDYPAENEAKYHVVAYDFGVKTNSLREFAKFGCKVTVVPQNTPAQEILALK
;
A
#
# COMPACT_ATOMS: atom_id res chain seq x y z
N ILE A 1 -17.39 -20.26 3.98
CA ILE A 1 -16.48 -20.29 2.81
C ILE A 1 -15.25 -21.09 3.19
N ASP A 2 -14.87 -22.06 2.34
CA ASP A 2 -13.59 -22.77 2.48
C ASP A 2 -12.45 -21.85 2.03
N THR A 3 -11.87 -21.14 2.99
CA THR A 3 -10.79 -20.18 2.73
C THR A 3 -9.50 -20.88 2.24
N ARG A 4 -9.26 -22.13 2.65
CA ARG A 4 -8.10 -22.90 2.20
C ARG A 4 -8.23 -23.28 0.73
N ALA A 5 -9.40 -23.74 0.29
CA ALA A 5 -9.67 -24.03 -1.10
C ALA A 5 -9.54 -22.76 -1.95
N LEU A 6 -10.06 -21.62 -1.48
CA LEU A 6 -9.91 -20.33 -2.15
C LEU A 6 -8.45 -19.91 -2.31
N VAL A 7 -7.64 -20.01 -1.26
CA VAL A 7 -6.21 -19.69 -1.32
C VAL A 7 -5.48 -20.59 -2.31
N ARG A 8 -5.77 -21.89 -2.32
CA ARG A 8 -5.18 -22.83 -3.30
C ARG A 8 -5.56 -22.46 -4.72
N HIS A 9 -6.84 -22.15 -4.95
CA HIS A 9 -7.34 -21.75 -6.27
C HIS A 9 -6.63 -20.47 -6.78
N ILE A 10 -6.50 -19.45 -5.94
CA ILE A 10 -5.80 -18.20 -6.29
C ILE A 10 -4.31 -18.46 -6.56
N ARG A 11 -3.68 -19.34 -5.78
CA ARG A 11 -2.27 -19.69 -5.98
C ARG A 11 -2.05 -20.40 -7.32
N ASP A 12 -2.96 -21.27 -7.71
CA ASP A 12 -2.83 -22.08 -8.93
C ASP A 12 -3.22 -21.28 -10.21
N LYS A 13 -4.17 -20.36 -10.08
CA LYS A 13 -4.69 -19.54 -11.20
C LYS A 13 -4.08 -18.15 -11.30
N GLY A 14 -3.41 -17.68 -10.26
CA GLY A 14 -2.90 -16.31 -10.15
C GLY A 14 -3.91 -15.32 -9.62
N ALA A 15 -3.56 -14.02 -9.66
CA ALA A 15 -4.44 -12.96 -9.24
C ALA A 15 -5.69 -12.89 -10.12
N MET A 16 -6.86 -12.79 -9.48
CA MET A 16 -8.15 -12.77 -10.18
C MET A 16 -9.06 -11.72 -9.58
N ARG A 17 -9.98 -11.21 -10.40
CA ARG A 17 -11.03 -10.30 -9.94
C ARG A 17 -12.06 -11.08 -9.14
N ALA A 18 -12.49 -10.50 -8.03
CA ALA A 18 -13.49 -11.10 -7.15
C ALA A 18 -14.43 -10.03 -6.59
N VAL A 19 -15.59 -10.45 -6.13
CA VAL A 19 -16.55 -9.62 -5.41
C VAL A 19 -17.04 -10.36 -4.17
N ILE A 20 -17.22 -9.61 -3.08
CA ILE A 20 -17.91 -10.08 -1.88
C ILE A 20 -19.05 -9.08 -1.62
N SER A 21 -20.26 -9.58 -1.42
CA SER A 21 -21.42 -8.74 -1.13
C SER A 21 -22.27 -9.34 -0.02
N THR A 22 -22.76 -8.46 0.85
CA THR A 22 -23.76 -8.79 1.88
C THR A 22 -25.13 -8.17 1.58
N VAL A 23 -25.21 -7.39 0.50
CA VAL A 23 -26.42 -6.65 0.10
C VAL A 23 -27.01 -7.21 -1.18
N ASP A 24 -26.20 -7.29 -2.22
CA ASP A 24 -26.57 -7.90 -3.48
C ASP A 24 -26.22 -9.40 -3.41
N LEU A 25 -27.22 -10.25 -3.49
CA LEU A 25 -27.07 -11.70 -3.43
C LEU A 25 -27.39 -12.38 -4.78
N ASP A 26 -27.69 -11.59 -5.82
CA ASP A 26 -27.91 -12.13 -7.15
C ASP A 26 -26.59 -12.49 -7.83
N GLU A 27 -26.40 -13.77 -8.09
CA GLU A 27 -25.18 -14.31 -8.68
C GLU A 27 -24.86 -13.72 -10.06
N LYS A 28 -25.88 -13.44 -10.88
CA LYS A 28 -25.68 -12.86 -12.23
C LYS A 28 -25.21 -11.41 -12.12
N SER A 29 -25.84 -10.63 -11.25
CA SER A 29 -25.42 -9.25 -10.96
C SER A 29 -23.97 -9.19 -10.44
N LEU A 30 -23.62 -10.06 -9.52
CA LEU A 30 -22.28 -10.15 -8.97
C LEU A 30 -21.23 -10.55 -10.02
N LEU A 31 -21.57 -11.49 -10.89
CA LEU A 31 -20.69 -11.91 -11.98
C LEU A 31 -20.45 -10.76 -12.99
N GLU A 32 -21.47 -9.98 -13.30
CA GLU A 32 -21.34 -8.79 -14.15
C GLU A 32 -20.44 -7.73 -13.49
N LYS A 33 -20.61 -7.48 -12.20
CA LYS A 33 -19.74 -6.55 -11.45
C LYS A 33 -18.27 -6.99 -11.51
N VAL A 34 -17.99 -8.29 -11.35
CA VAL A 34 -16.63 -8.83 -11.46
C VAL A 34 -16.08 -8.65 -12.88
N LYS A 35 -16.86 -8.99 -13.91
CA LYS A 35 -16.43 -8.85 -15.31
C LYS A 35 -16.14 -7.40 -15.69
N ASN A 36 -16.92 -6.46 -15.17
CA ASN A 36 -16.78 -5.03 -15.44
C ASN A 36 -15.78 -4.33 -14.54
N SER A 37 -15.27 -4.99 -13.47
CA SER A 37 -14.26 -4.40 -12.61
C SER A 37 -12.92 -4.28 -13.35
N PRO A 38 -12.17 -3.18 -13.15
CA PRO A 38 -10.89 -3.01 -13.83
C PRO A 38 -9.85 -4.01 -13.34
N GLU A 39 -8.98 -4.43 -14.26
CA GLU A 39 -7.82 -5.26 -13.91
C GLU A 39 -6.77 -4.42 -13.15
N MET A 40 -5.95 -5.09 -12.34
CA MET A 40 -4.83 -4.44 -11.65
C MET A 40 -3.68 -4.07 -12.59
N LYS A 41 -3.55 -4.82 -13.70
CA LYS A 41 -2.48 -4.63 -14.67
C LYS A 41 -2.55 -3.24 -15.32
N ASN A 42 -1.40 -2.58 -15.43
CA ASN A 42 -1.24 -1.25 -16.05
C ASN A 42 -2.04 -0.11 -15.36
N ARG A 43 -2.42 -0.27 -14.09
CA ARG A 43 -3.01 0.80 -13.31
C ARG A 43 -1.95 1.48 -12.46
N GLU A 44 -1.92 2.80 -12.51
CA GLU A 44 -1.21 3.60 -11.54
C GLU A 44 -2.08 3.69 -10.27
N LEU A 45 -1.63 3.09 -9.18
CA LEU A 45 -2.35 3.04 -7.91
C LEU A 45 -1.59 3.73 -6.76
N ALA A 46 -0.33 4.09 -6.99
CA ALA A 46 0.49 4.71 -5.96
C ALA A 46 -0.04 6.09 -5.57
N SER A 47 -0.56 6.87 -6.53
CA SER A 47 -1.20 8.17 -6.25
C SER A 47 -2.48 8.07 -5.42
N ALA A 48 -3.14 6.91 -5.42
CA ALA A 48 -4.34 6.69 -4.63
C ALA A 48 -4.05 6.33 -3.16
N VAL A 49 -2.81 5.95 -2.84
CA VAL A 49 -2.42 5.49 -1.50
C VAL A 49 -1.32 6.32 -0.86
N THR A 50 -0.66 7.18 -1.62
CA THR A 50 0.39 8.09 -1.13
C THR A 50 -0.19 9.14 -0.17
N VAL A 51 0.62 9.59 0.76
CA VAL A 51 0.23 10.69 1.65
C VAL A 51 0.12 12.02 0.88
N GLU A 52 -0.75 12.90 1.35
CA GLU A 52 -0.92 14.24 0.77
C GLU A 52 0.18 15.21 1.19
N LYS A 53 0.74 15.02 2.38
CA LYS A 53 1.76 15.89 2.99
C LYS A 53 2.83 15.06 3.68
N ASN A 54 4.04 15.62 3.72
CA ASN A 54 5.14 15.04 4.49
C ASN A 54 4.76 14.89 5.96
N TYR A 55 5.20 13.81 6.58
CA TYR A 55 5.15 13.66 8.02
C TYR A 55 6.40 12.96 8.54
N ASP A 56 6.73 13.23 9.81
CA ASP A 56 7.86 12.62 10.50
C ASP A 56 7.40 11.44 11.35
N TYR A 57 8.13 10.33 11.26
CA TYR A 57 8.05 9.20 12.17
C TYR A 57 9.31 9.22 13.06
N PRO A 58 9.17 9.44 14.38
CA PRO A 58 10.32 9.61 15.27
C PRO A 58 11.09 8.30 15.46
N ALA A 59 12.38 8.40 15.74
CA ALA A 59 13.14 7.26 16.27
C ALA A 59 12.65 6.88 17.67
N GLU A 60 12.75 5.61 18.05
CA GLU A 60 12.38 5.14 19.40
C GLU A 60 13.35 5.66 20.49
N ASN A 61 14.59 5.91 20.09
CA ASN A 61 15.66 6.41 20.95
C ASN A 61 16.30 7.66 20.31
N GLU A 62 17.51 8.01 20.75
CA GLU A 62 18.28 9.07 20.11
C GLU A 62 18.44 8.82 18.59
N ALA A 63 18.02 9.78 17.78
CA ALA A 63 18.10 9.67 16.33
C ALA A 63 19.55 9.76 15.87
N LYS A 64 20.07 8.67 15.32
CA LYS A 64 21.42 8.58 14.72
C LYS A 64 21.42 8.85 13.22
N TYR A 65 20.30 8.58 12.58
CA TYR A 65 20.15 8.68 11.15
C TYR A 65 18.84 9.38 10.78
N HIS A 66 18.86 10.10 9.66
CA HIS A 66 17.65 10.61 9.02
C HIS A 66 17.41 9.86 7.71
N VAL A 67 16.23 9.28 7.57
CA VAL A 67 15.82 8.53 6.38
C VAL A 67 14.62 9.23 5.75
N VAL A 68 14.64 9.45 4.45
CA VAL A 68 13.48 9.93 3.71
C VAL A 68 12.87 8.76 2.94
N ALA A 69 11.59 8.51 3.15
CA ALA A 69 10.85 7.42 2.54
C ALA A 69 9.77 7.96 1.61
N TYR A 70 9.86 7.64 0.32
CA TYR A 70 8.75 7.86 -0.60
C TYR A 70 7.57 6.94 -0.25
N ASP A 71 6.38 7.51 -0.16
CA ASP A 71 5.17 6.75 0.12
C ASP A 71 4.50 6.24 -1.17
N PHE A 72 4.73 4.98 -1.49
CA PHE A 72 4.01 4.19 -2.47
C PHE A 72 3.05 3.19 -1.81
N GLY A 73 2.56 3.50 -0.61
CA GLY A 73 1.83 2.58 0.26
C GLY A 73 2.75 1.95 1.30
N VAL A 74 3.55 2.76 1.99
CA VAL A 74 4.51 2.30 2.99
C VAL A 74 3.80 1.63 4.18
N LYS A 75 4.27 0.46 4.56
CA LYS A 75 3.74 -0.23 5.73
C LYS A 75 4.27 0.40 7.01
N THR A 76 3.38 0.71 7.94
CA THR A 76 3.75 1.26 9.26
C THR A 76 4.82 0.43 9.97
N ASN A 77 4.81 -0.90 9.78
CA ASN A 77 5.83 -1.75 10.39
C ASN A 77 7.24 -1.49 9.84
N SER A 78 7.37 -1.11 8.58
CA SER A 78 8.67 -0.70 8.02
C SER A 78 9.21 0.55 8.74
N LEU A 79 8.35 1.53 9.01
CA LEU A 79 8.72 2.73 9.77
C LEU A 79 9.13 2.40 11.20
N ARG A 80 8.41 1.47 11.87
CA ARG A 80 8.75 0.99 13.21
C ARG A 80 10.14 0.33 13.25
N GLU A 81 10.45 -0.50 12.25
CA GLU A 81 11.77 -1.13 12.20
C GLU A 81 12.88 -0.08 12.03
N PHE A 82 12.73 0.91 11.16
CA PHE A 82 13.68 2.02 11.07
C PHE A 82 13.82 2.76 12.41
N ALA A 83 12.71 3.04 13.10
CA ALA A 83 12.72 3.73 14.38
C ALA A 83 13.51 2.97 15.46
N LYS A 84 13.38 1.63 15.52
CA LYS A 84 14.16 0.77 16.44
C LYS A 84 15.66 0.88 16.21
N PHE A 85 16.08 1.06 14.96
CA PHE A 85 17.50 1.24 14.61
C PHE A 85 18.00 2.68 14.75
N GLY A 86 17.24 3.55 15.41
CA GLY A 86 17.63 4.94 15.65
C GLY A 86 17.50 5.82 14.41
N CYS A 87 16.60 5.49 13.49
CA CYS A 87 16.31 6.34 12.36
C CYS A 87 15.07 7.21 12.64
N LYS A 88 15.22 8.54 12.51
CA LYS A 88 14.09 9.42 12.24
C LYS A 88 13.70 9.24 10.78
N VAL A 89 12.42 9.00 10.47
CA VAL A 89 11.96 8.83 9.08
C VAL A 89 11.04 9.99 8.70
N THR A 90 11.36 10.69 7.62
CA THR A 90 10.42 11.62 6.99
C THR A 90 9.76 10.91 5.81
N VAL A 91 8.45 10.71 5.90
CA VAL A 91 7.65 10.11 4.82
C VAL A 91 7.18 11.23 3.92
N VAL A 92 7.37 11.07 2.62
CA VAL A 92 7.05 12.07 1.60
C VAL A 92 6.13 11.50 0.52
N PRO A 93 5.28 12.30 -0.13
CA PRO A 93 4.47 11.88 -1.26
C PRO A 93 5.32 11.29 -2.39
N GLN A 94 4.73 10.38 -3.15
CA GLN A 94 5.39 9.71 -4.28
C GLN A 94 5.96 10.65 -5.34
N ASN A 95 5.39 11.84 -5.50
CA ASN A 95 5.75 12.82 -6.52
C ASN A 95 6.68 13.93 -6.01
N THR A 96 7.22 13.80 -4.79
CA THR A 96 8.15 14.78 -4.22
C THR A 96 9.42 14.86 -5.07
N PRO A 97 9.82 16.05 -5.56
CA PRO A 97 11.04 16.21 -6.35
C PRO A 97 12.30 15.83 -5.56
N ALA A 98 13.27 15.25 -6.25
CA ALA A 98 14.53 14.85 -5.62
C ALA A 98 15.28 16.01 -4.94
N GLN A 99 15.18 17.23 -5.49
CA GLN A 99 15.78 18.43 -4.91
C GLN A 99 15.19 18.76 -3.52
N GLU A 100 13.88 18.59 -3.34
CA GLU A 100 13.23 18.80 -2.05
C GLU A 100 13.69 17.77 -1.02
N ILE A 101 13.87 16.50 -1.42
CA ILE A 101 14.39 15.46 -0.53
C ILE A 101 15.81 15.75 -0.10
N LEU A 102 16.67 16.17 -1.03
CA LEU A 102 18.05 16.52 -0.73
C LEU A 102 18.17 17.75 0.20
N ALA A 103 17.13 18.57 0.27
CA ALA A 103 17.05 19.70 1.19
C ALA A 103 16.60 19.31 2.62
N LEU A 104 16.08 18.11 2.82
CA LEU A 104 15.65 17.58 4.12
C LEU A 104 16.83 17.04 4.97
N LYS A 105 17.97 17.69 4.92
CA LYS A 105 19.18 17.30 5.66
C LYS A 105 19.02 17.41 7.16
#